data_862d099fb7deeaf9a69b2d7f8361bd25
#
_entry.id   862d099fb7deeaf9a69b2d7f8361bd25
#
_cell.length_a   1.000
_cell.length_b   1.000
_cell.length_c   1.000
_cell.angle_alpha   90.00
_cell.angle_beta   90.00
_cell.angle_gamma   90.00
#
_symmetry.space_group_name_H-M   'P 1'
#
loop_
_entity.id
_entity.type
_entity.pdbx_description
1 polymer ?
#
loop_
_entity_poly.entity_id
_entity_poly.type
_entity_poly.pdbx_seq_one_letter_code
_entity_poly.pdbx_strand_id
1 'polypeptide(L)'
;MKKFLILFGVLIAFSLVSCNSVSTEITYSDDNPFVIEMKNDDLKILQLTDLHLTYGIDANDRKTLVLIDKLVSADEYDLIVISGDIALSISATSLFSKLIKHMETLKTPWTFIFGNHETDYNDYSDFINRISSETEYLYFKVGPEMVNGGYGNFRIQFTKDSVPFYNLYLMDSHSEMKDYTEEEGEYGYVSTAQVDWYESHVSLDTTDSILYMHIPLRQYMNPAYYVGTYDEKVCQQGVDTGLFDKILEYGLTKGVFVGHDHLNDFNIVIDGVYLAYGQVTGYNAYGYLERGGRVVHVDSSGVMTSYIVLESEVSS
;
A
#
# COMPACT_ATOMS: atom_id res chain seq x y z
N MET A 1 -10.19 74.11 37.57
CA MET A 1 -10.80 72.74 37.56
C MET A 1 -10.09 71.90 36.52
N LYS A 2 -9.13 71.06 36.90
CA LYS A 2 -8.38 70.14 35.99
C LYS A 2 -9.11 68.80 36.04
N LYS A 3 -9.61 68.33 34.88
CA LYS A 3 -10.18 66.97 34.72
C LYS A 3 -9.03 65.98 34.48
N PHE A 4 -8.84 65.04 35.39
CA PHE A 4 -7.99 63.87 35.18
C PHE A 4 -8.74 62.81 34.36
N LEU A 5 -8.18 62.44 33.24
CA LEU A 5 -8.67 61.34 32.42
C LEU A 5 -7.84 60.07 32.83
N ILE A 6 -8.50 59.12 33.46
CA ILE A 6 -7.88 57.82 33.80
C ILE A 6 -8.10 56.91 32.60
N LEU A 7 -6.98 56.56 31.97
CA LEU A 7 -6.95 55.60 30.85
C LEU A 7 -6.77 54.18 31.46
N PHE A 8 -7.81 53.37 31.38
CA PHE A 8 -7.77 51.95 31.76
C PHE A 8 -7.13 51.18 30.58
N GLY A 9 -5.89 50.77 30.71
CA GLY A 9 -5.24 49.84 29.79
C GLY A 9 -5.65 48.40 30.12
N VAL A 10 -6.40 47.78 29.25
CA VAL A 10 -6.65 46.33 29.32
C VAL A 10 -5.47 45.60 28.72
N LEU A 11 -4.66 44.99 29.58
CA LEU A 11 -3.60 44.04 29.13
C LEU A 11 -4.29 42.69 28.75
N ILE A 12 -4.41 42.42 27.46
CA ILE A 12 -4.77 41.08 26.97
C ILE A 12 -3.48 40.26 26.96
N ALA A 13 -3.34 39.38 27.94
CA ALA A 13 -2.30 38.37 27.94
C ALA A 13 -2.69 37.27 26.92
N PHE A 14 -2.04 37.27 25.77
CA PHE A 14 -2.07 36.11 24.86
C PHE A 14 -1.22 35.00 25.50
N SER A 15 -1.85 34.03 26.12
CA SER A 15 -1.21 32.75 26.42
C SER A 15 -0.97 32.03 25.10
N LEU A 16 0.26 32.00 24.62
CA LEU A 16 0.73 31.10 23.59
C LEU A 16 0.63 29.69 24.19
N VAL A 17 -0.45 28.99 23.87
CA VAL A 17 -0.49 27.55 24.04
C VAL A 17 0.45 27.00 22.98
N SER A 18 1.68 26.72 23.37
CA SER A 18 2.57 25.88 22.57
C SER A 18 1.91 24.51 22.49
N CYS A 19 1.30 24.19 21.36
CA CYS A 19 1.04 22.80 21.00
C CYS A 19 2.43 22.14 20.85
N ASN A 20 2.92 21.54 21.91
CA ASN A 20 3.94 20.52 21.77
C ASN A 20 3.28 19.37 21.00
N SER A 21 3.56 19.24 19.72
CA SER A 21 3.37 17.99 19.02
C SER A 21 4.27 16.98 19.73
N VAL A 22 3.68 16.13 20.55
CA VAL A 22 4.37 14.94 21.02
C VAL A 22 4.50 14.08 19.77
N SER A 23 5.68 14.06 19.16
CA SER A 23 5.99 13.04 18.19
C SER A 23 5.95 11.73 18.97
N THR A 24 4.90 10.97 18.80
CA THR A 24 4.84 9.62 19.35
C THR A 24 5.85 8.80 18.56
N GLU A 25 6.90 8.37 19.23
CA GLU A 25 7.91 7.49 18.67
C GLU A 25 7.23 6.23 18.16
N ILE A 26 7.48 5.86 16.90
CA ILE A 26 6.90 4.68 16.29
C ILE A 26 7.50 3.45 16.98
N THR A 27 6.65 2.56 17.44
CA THR A 27 7.09 1.30 18.03
C THR A 27 7.14 0.23 16.94
N TYR A 28 8.33 -0.30 16.69
CA TYR A 28 8.52 -1.42 15.78
C TYR A 28 7.87 -2.70 16.33
N SER A 29 7.45 -3.57 15.45
CA SER A 29 6.79 -4.82 15.80
C SER A 29 7.72 -6.02 15.61
N ASP A 30 7.28 -7.18 16.12
CA ASP A 30 7.94 -8.45 15.84
C ASP A 30 7.87 -8.81 14.35
N ASP A 31 8.70 -9.75 13.94
CA ASP A 31 8.86 -10.19 12.57
C ASP A 31 8.15 -11.52 12.24
N ASN A 32 7.29 -11.99 13.14
CA ASN A 32 6.46 -13.17 12.86
C ASN A 32 5.40 -12.83 11.80
N PRO A 33 5.09 -13.73 10.86
CA PRO A 33 4.01 -13.49 9.92
C PRO A 33 2.65 -13.47 10.64
N PHE A 34 1.71 -12.72 10.09
CA PHE A 34 0.31 -13.03 10.34
C PHE A 34 -0.03 -14.37 9.68
N VAL A 35 -0.95 -15.11 10.28
CA VAL A 35 -1.44 -16.37 9.69
C VAL A 35 -2.90 -16.20 9.35
N ILE A 36 -3.26 -16.45 8.09
CA ILE A 36 -4.64 -16.42 7.60
C ILE A 36 -4.98 -17.82 7.07
N GLU A 37 -5.98 -18.46 7.67
CA GLU A 37 -6.53 -19.70 7.14
C GLU A 37 -7.42 -19.39 5.93
N MET A 38 -7.14 -20.03 4.80
CA MET A 38 -7.89 -19.85 3.56
C MET A 38 -9.31 -20.35 3.69
N LYS A 39 -10.25 -19.63 3.08
CA LYS A 39 -11.67 -20.00 3.09
C LYS A 39 -11.97 -21.19 2.17
N ASN A 40 -11.28 -21.23 1.03
CA ASN A 40 -11.48 -22.20 -0.04
C ASN A 40 -10.17 -22.94 -0.38
N ASP A 41 -10.20 -23.84 -1.35
CA ASP A 41 -8.99 -24.55 -1.79
C ASP A 41 -8.03 -23.65 -2.58
N ASP A 42 -8.57 -22.64 -3.23
CA ASP A 42 -7.82 -21.64 -3.98
C ASP A 42 -7.68 -20.35 -3.14
N LEU A 43 -6.51 -19.71 -3.22
CA LEU A 43 -6.26 -18.42 -2.61
C LEU A 43 -6.68 -17.30 -3.56
N LYS A 44 -7.47 -16.33 -3.07
CA LYS A 44 -7.84 -15.14 -3.83
C LYS A 44 -7.51 -13.87 -3.06
N ILE A 45 -6.72 -12.99 -3.69
CA ILE A 45 -6.35 -11.68 -3.16
C ILE A 45 -6.88 -10.61 -4.10
N LEU A 46 -7.60 -9.62 -3.57
CA LEU A 46 -8.00 -8.42 -4.30
C LEU A 46 -7.01 -7.30 -4.01
N GLN A 47 -6.30 -6.83 -5.03
CA GLN A 47 -5.51 -5.61 -4.96
C GLN A 47 -6.36 -4.40 -5.34
N LEU A 48 -6.38 -3.40 -4.47
CA LEU A 48 -6.84 -2.05 -4.70
C LEU A 48 -5.62 -1.13 -4.63
N THR A 49 -5.58 -0.06 -5.41
CA THR A 49 -4.43 0.85 -5.41
C THR A 49 -4.83 2.26 -5.77
N ASP A 50 -4.02 3.24 -5.36
CA ASP A 50 -4.16 4.63 -5.78
C ASP A 50 -5.56 5.19 -5.52
N LEU A 51 -6.04 5.06 -4.27
CA LEU A 51 -7.38 5.52 -3.87
C LEU A 51 -7.49 7.04 -3.90
N HIS A 52 -6.42 7.75 -3.60
CA HIS A 52 -6.31 9.21 -3.59
C HIS A 52 -7.52 9.90 -2.96
N LEU A 53 -7.94 9.48 -1.76
CA LEU A 53 -9.01 10.14 -1.04
C LEU A 53 -8.60 11.58 -0.71
N THR A 54 -9.49 12.56 -0.95
CA THR A 54 -9.15 13.99 -0.83
C THR A 54 -9.91 14.72 0.26
N TYR A 55 -11.24 14.69 0.24
CA TYR A 55 -12.06 15.48 1.16
C TYR A 55 -12.98 14.64 2.06
N GLY A 56 -13.21 13.38 1.75
CA GLY A 56 -14.04 12.47 2.51
C GLY A 56 -15.55 12.77 2.45
N ILE A 57 -15.94 13.79 1.71
CA ILE A 57 -17.33 14.23 1.49
C ILE A 57 -17.64 14.54 0.03
N ASP A 58 -16.66 14.53 -0.85
CA ASP A 58 -16.86 14.78 -2.26
C ASP A 58 -17.50 13.57 -2.98
N ALA A 59 -17.90 13.78 -4.24
CA ALA A 59 -18.57 12.74 -4.99
C ALA A 59 -17.59 11.61 -5.38
N ASN A 60 -16.31 11.92 -5.60
CA ASN A 60 -15.32 10.96 -6.05
C ASN A 60 -14.87 10.05 -4.91
N ASP A 61 -14.62 10.61 -3.70
CA ASP A 61 -14.35 9.78 -2.51
C ASP A 61 -15.47 8.76 -2.27
N ARG A 62 -16.75 9.22 -2.39
CA ARG A 62 -17.90 8.31 -2.25
C ARG A 62 -17.95 7.25 -3.35
N LYS A 63 -17.65 7.62 -4.61
CA LYS A 63 -17.58 6.66 -5.71
C LYS A 63 -16.50 5.62 -5.49
N THR A 64 -15.32 6.04 -4.99
CA THR A 64 -14.22 5.13 -4.65
C THR A 64 -14.68 4.10 -3.60
N LEU A 65 -15.32 4.54 -2.51
CA LEU A 65 -15.81 3.62 -1.49
C LEU A 65 -16.90 2.68 -2.00
N VAL A 66 -17.85 3.19 -2.83
CA VAL A 66 -18.89 2.35 -3.47
C VAL A 66 -18.27 1.33 -4.44
N LEU A 67 -17.21 1.71 -5.17
CA LEU A 67 -16.51 0.77 -6.03
C LEU A 67 -15.82 -0.32 -5.22
N ILE A 68 -15.20 0.03 -4.10
CA ILE A 68 -14.62 -0.95 -3.18
C ILE A 68 -15.70 -1.95 -2.73
N ASP A 69 -16.87 -1.47 -2.31
CA ASP A 69 -17.99 -2.34 -1.91
C ASP A 69 -18.38 -3.32 -3.03
N LYS A 70 -18.49 -2.84 -4.27
CA LYS A 70 -18.85 -3.66 -5.43
C LYS A 70 -17.78 -4.71 -5.71
N LEU A 71 -16.50 -4.31 -5.75
CA LEU A 71 -15.38 -5.20 -6.04
C LEU A 71 -15.28 -6.30 -4.97
N VAL A 72 -15.40 -5.94 -3.69
CA VAL A 72 -15.34 -6.89 -2.58
C VAL A 72 -16.55 -7.84 -2.56
N SER A 73 -17.71 -7.35 -2.99
CA SER A 73 -18.93 -8.17 -3.06
C SER A 73 -18.98 -9.09 -4.30
N ALA A 74 -18.11 -8.89 -5.27
CA ALA A 74 -18.13 -9.62 -6.55
C ALA A 74 -17.62 -11.06 -6.42
N ASP A 75 -16.76 -11.34 -5.43
CA ASP A 75 -16.22 -12.68 -5.18
C ASP A 75 -15.88 -12.85 -3.69
N GLU A 76 -15.50 -14.07 -3.27
CA GLU A 76 -14.96 -14.34 -1.95
C GLU A 76 -13.44 -14.21 -1.97
N TYR A 77 -12.91 -13.22 -1.25
CA TYR A 77 -11.47 -12.99 -1.12
C TYR A 77 -10.96 -13.42 0.26
N ASP A 78 -9.78 -14.00 0.30
CA ASP A 78 -9.08 -14.31 1.55
C ASP A 78 -8.41 -13.06 2.13
N LEU A 79 -8.00 -12.13 1.24
CA LEU A 79 -7.37 -10.87 1.63
C LEU A 79 -7.65 -9.75 0.61
N ILE A 80 -7.81 -8.54 1.10
CA ILE A 80 -7.75 -7.31 0.29
C ILE A 80 -6.43 -6.62 0.60
N VAL A 81 -5.66 -6.23 -0.43
CA VAL A 81 -4.41 -5.46 -0.31
C VAL A 81 -4.63 -4.08 -0.92
N ILE A 82 -4.47 -3.02 -0.13
CA ILE A 82 -4.41 -1.65 -0.65
C ILE A 82 -2.93 -1.30 -0.83
N SER A 83 -2.48 -1.24 -2.08
CA SER A 83 -1.06 -1.11 -2.42
C SER A 83 -0.59 0.33 -2.57
N GLY A 84 -0.92 1.20 -1.59
CA GLY A 84 -0.41 2.56 -1.46
C GLY A 84 -1.31 3.64 -2.03
N ASP A 85 -0.91 4.88 -1.81
CA ASP A 85 -1.59 6.11 -2.22
C ASP A 85 -3.06 6.15 -1.81
N ILE A 86 -3.27 5.94 -0.51
CA ILE A 86 -4.60 5.90 0.10
C ILE A 86 -5.25 7.28 0.08
N ALA A 87 -4.49 8.33 0.42
CA ALA A 87 -5.05 9.67 0.51
C ALA A 87 -4.04 10.76 0.15
N LEU A 88 -4.43 11.64 -0.75
CA LEU A 88 -3.69 12.85 -1.14
C LEU A 88 -4.38 14.10 -0.59
N SER A 89 -4.12 14.45 0.67
CA SER A 89 -4.81 15.54 1.36
C SER A 89 -4.11 15.96 2.65
N ILE A 90 -4.25 17.24 3.02
CA ILE A 90 -3.88 17.73 4.36
C ILE A 90 -4.65 16.96 5.46
N SER A 91 -5.83 16.41 5.12
CA SER A 91 -6.66 15.61 6.03
C SER A 91 -6.44 14.10 5.88
N ALA A 92 -5.34 13.66 5.26
CA ALA A 92 -5.10 12.27 4.89
C ALA A 92 -5.28 11.29 6.07
N THR A 93 -4.77 11.61 7.25
CA THR A 93 -4.93 10.75 8.45
C THR A 93 -6.38 10.60 8.91
N SER A 94 -7.21 11.65 8.73
CA SER A 94 -8.65 11.57 9.03
C SER A 94 -9.40 10.73 7.98
N LEU A 95 -8.98 10.82 6.71
CA LEU A 95 -9.50 10.01 5.62
C LEU A 95 -9.13 8.54 5.80
N PHE A 96 -7.89 8.28 6.20
CA PHE A 96 -7.43 6.95 6.56
C PHE A 96 -8.26 6.33 7.69
N SER A 97 -8.56 7.11 8.76
CA SER A 97 -9.45 6.63 9.82
C SER A 97 -10.87 6.31 9.33
N LYS A 98 -11.38 7.04 8.33
CA LYS A 98 -12.67 6.73 7.69
C LYS A 98 -12.59 5.47 6.84
N LEU A 99 -11.49 5.31 6.10
CA LEU A 99 -11.26 4.10 5.31
C LEU A 99 -11.17 2.87 6.21
N ILE A 100 -10.41 2.92 7.31
CA ILE A 100 -10.36 1.82 8.29
C ILE A 100 -11.77 1.41 8.71
N LYS A 101 -12.58 2.38 9.16
CA LYS A 101 -13.97 2.10 9.57
C LYS A 101 -14.80 1.49 8.46
N HIS A 102 -14.62 1.95 7.23
CA HIS A 102 -15.34 1.42 6.07
C HIS A 102 -14.93 -0.02 5.79
N MET A 103 -13.64 -0.29 5.70
CA MET A 103 -13.09 -1.63 5.43
C MET A 103 -13.50 -2.65 6.51
N GLU A 104 -13.51 -2.26 7.77
CA GLU A 104 -13.99 -3.12 8.86
C GLU A 104 -15.46 -3.54 8.70
N THR A 105 -16.30 -2.73 8.03
CA THR A 105 -17.71 -3.11 7.74
C THR A 105 -17.83 -4.23 6.71
N LEU A 106 -16.81 -4.42 5.85
CA LEU A 106 -16.81 -5.43 4.80
C LEU A 106 -16.55 -6.85 5.35
N LYS A 107 -15.98 -6.95 6.55
CA LYS A 107 -15.71 -8.22 7.25
C LYS A 107 -14.85 -9.20 6.42
N THR A 108 -14.01 -8.65 5.57
CA THR A 108 -13.00 -9.39 4.81
C THR A 108 -11.63 -8.99 5.32
N PRO A 109 -10.71 -9.93 5.58
CA PRO A 109 -9.34 -9.60 5.93
C PRO A 109 -8.75 -8.59 4.94
N TRP A 110 -8.09 -7.58 5.45
CA TRP A 110 -7.47 -6.58 4.60
C TRP A 110 -6.15 -6.08 5.19
N THR A 111 -5.32 -5.54 4.31
CA THR A 111 -4.05 -4.94 4.66
C THR A 111 -3.74 -3.77 3.73
N PHE A 112 -2.69 -3.02 4.04
CA PHE A 112 -2.20 -1.96 3.18
C PHE A 112 -0.68 -1.84 3.29
N ILE A 113 -0.09 -1.19 2.32
CA ILE A 113 1.26 -0.62 2.34
C ILE A 113 1.15 0.88 2.09
N PHE A 114 2.16 1.62 2.48
CA PHE A 114 2.25 3.04 2.17
C PHE A 114 2.65 3.26 0.71
N GLY A 115 2.13 4.32 0.10
CA GLY A 115 2.58 4.86 -1.17
C GLY A 115 3.45 6.10 -0.97
N ASN A 116 3.72 6.84 -2.04
CA ASN A 116 4.55 8.03 -1.95
C ASN A 116 3.79 9.26 -1.45
N HIS A 117 2.46 9.31 -1.60
CA HIS A 117 1.66 10.47 -1.21
C HIS A 117 1.22 10.49 0.26
N GLU A 118 1.39 9.42 1.02
CA GLU A 118 1.05 9.42 2.45
C GLU A 118 1.88 10.45 3.23
N THR A 119 3.11 10.71 2.81
CA THR A 119 4.01 11.64 3.51
C THR A 119 4.04 13.05 2.96
N ASP A 120 3.19 13.41 2.00
CA ASP A 120 3.14 14.78 1.44
C ASP A 120 2.82 15.85 2.49
N TYR A 121 1.93 15.53 3.44
CA TYR A 121 1.43 16.48 4.45
C TYR A 121 1.48 15.92 5.88
N ASN A 122 1.86 14.67 6.07
CA ASN A 122 1.81 13.97 7.34
C ASN A 122 3.05 13.08 7.49
N ASP A 123 3.36 12.67 8.71
CA ASP A 123 4.37 11.66 8.96
C ASP A 123 3.73 10.25 9.04
N TYR A 124 4.52 9.20 8.79
CA TYR A 124 4.05 7.80 8.95
C TYR A 124 3.45 7.54 10.33
N SER A 125 4.02 8.14 11.39
CA SER A 125 3.49 8.03 12.75
C SER A 125 2.06 8.52 12.88
N ASP A 126 1.67 9.51 12.09
CA ASP A 126 0.30 10.05 12.12
C ASP A 126 -0.72 9.03 11.59
N PHE A 127 -0.34 8.25 10.57
CA PHE A 127 -1.17 7.16 10.05
C PHE A 127 -1.18 5.97 11.01
N ILE A 128 -0.02 5.52 11.47
CA ILE A 128 0.13 4.37 12.36
C ILE A 128 -0.67 4.60 13.65
N ASN A 129 -0.64 5.81 14.20
CA ASN A 129 -1.42 6.17 15.39
C ASN A 129 -2.95 6.20 15.17
N ARG A 130 -3.42 6.11 13.92
CA ARG A 130 -4.87 5.97 13.61
C ARG A 130 -5.34 4.53 13.67
N ILE A 131 -4.42 3.57 13.64
CA ILE A 131 -4.77 2.16 13.75
C ILE A 131 -5.12 1.87 15.20
N SER A 132 -6.36 1.52 15.42
CA SER A 132 -6.87 1.21 16.75
C SER A 132 -6.71 -0.27 17.07
N SER A 133 -6.64 -0.61 18.36
CA SER A 133 -6.71 -2.00 18.81
C SER A 133 -8.10 -2.65 18.60
N GLU A 134 -9.08 -1.89 18.12
CA GLU A 134 -10.44 -2.36 17.84
C GLU A 134 -10.63 -2.83 16.39
N THR A 135 -9.58 -2.81 15.55
CA THR A 135 -9.64 -3.41 14.21
C THR A 135 -9.65 -4.94 14.33
N GLU A 136 -10.58 -5.57 13.62
CA GLU A 136 -10.77 -7.03 13.61
C GLU A 136 -10.23 -7.66 12.31
N TYR A 137 -10.39 -6.94 11.19
CA TYR A 137 -10.08 -7.43 9.85
C TYR A 137 -8.80 -6.82 9.27
N LEU A 138 -8.24 -5.78 9.89
CA LEU A 138 -6.98 -5.17 9.46
C LEU A 138 -5.77 -6.00 9.95
N TYR A 139 -4.98 -6.47 9.01
CA TYR A 139 -3.70 -7.14 9.24
C TYR A 139 -2.56 -6.20 8.84
N PHE A 140 -2.05 -5.43 9.78
CA PHE A 140 -0.93 -4.50 9.55
C PHE A 140 0.06 -4.56 10.71
N LYS A 141 1.35 -4.56 10.38
CA LYS A 141 2.47 -4.40 11.31
C LYS A 141 3.38 -3.29 10.82
N VAL A 142 3.96 -2.54 11.75
CA VAL A 142 5.04 -1.59 11.46
C VAL A 142 6.26 -2.31 10.87
N GLY A 143 6.48 -3.55 11.31
CA GLY A 143 7.62 -4.37 10.93
C GLY A 143 8.83 -4.16 11.84
N PRO A 144 9.95 -4.85 11.57
CA PRO A 144 11.18 -4.71 12.33
C PRO A 144 11.88 -3.39 12.04
N GLU A 145 12.71 -2.93 12.96
CA GLU A 145 13.57 -1.78 12.74
C GLU A 145 14.67 -2.12 11.73
N MET A 146 14.75 -1.36 10.65
CA MET A 146 15.75 -1.53 9.59
C MET A 146 16.34 -0.17 9.20
N VAL A 147 17.61 -0.14 8.85
CA VAL A 147 18.26 1.08 8.38
C VAL A 147 17.64 1.51 7.04
N ASN A 148 17.04 2.70 7.02
CA ASN A 148 16.28 3.20 5.87
C ASN A 148 15.22 2.19 5.38
N GLY A 149 14.58 1.46 6.31
CA GLY A 149 13.65 0.39 5.95
C GLY A 149 12.19 0.85 5.84
N GLY A 150 11.88 2.09 6.21
CA GLY A 150 10.49 2.56 6.23
C GLY A 150 9.61 1.82 7.24
N TYR A 151 8.32 1.73 6.94
CA TYR A 151 7.33 1.17 7.85
C TYR A 151 6.30 0.34 7.08
N GLY A 152 5.89 -0.78 7.66
CA GLY A 152 4.95 -1.68 7.00
C GLY A 152 5.65 -2.77 6.18
N ASN A 153 6.84 -3.18 6.63
CA ASN A 153 7.51 -4.36 6.08
C ASN A 153 7.16 -5.56 6.94
N PHE A 154 6.31 -6.43 6.44
CA PHE A 154 5.86 -7.60 7.19
C PHE A 154 5.38 -8.71 6.24
N ARG A 155 5.05 -9.85 6.83
CA ARG A 155 4.61 -11.03 6.08
C ARG A 155 3.24 -11.50 6.54
N ILE A 156 2.51 -12.11 5.60
CA ILE A 156 1.30 -12.89 5.86
C ILE A 156 1.54 -14.29 5.30
N GLN A 157 1.25 -15.31 6.11
CA GLN A 157 1.28 -16.70 5.67
C GLN A 157 -0.16 -17.19 5.54
N PHE A 158 -0.50 -17.63 4.35
CA PHE A 158 -1.77 -18.34 4.11
C PHE A 158 -1.60 -19.81 4.44
N THR A 159 -2.58 -20.36 5.14
CA THR A 159 -2.62 -21.77 5.50
C THR A 159 -3.87 -22.45 4.97
N LYS A 160 -3.76 -23.74 4.66
CA LYS A 160 -4.87 -24.62 4.35
C LYS A 160 -4.84 -25.82 5.28
N ASP A 161 -5.90 -26.03 6.04
CA ASP A 161 -5.95 -27.04 7.10
C ASP A 161 -4.75 -26.94 8.06
N SER A 162 -4.38 -25.69 8.41
CA SER A 162 -3.21 -25.34 9.24
C SER A 162 -1.84 -25.71 8.62
N VAL A 163 -1.77 -26.03 7.34
CA VAL A 163 -0.53 -26.27 6.59
C VAL A 163 -0.18 -25.02 5.80
N PRO A 164 1.07 -24.52 5.86
CA PRO A 164 1.51 -23.40 5.02
C PRO A 164 1.26 -23.68 3.54
N PHE A 165 0.59 -22.74 2.88
CA PHE A 165 0.22 -22.85 1.47
C PHE A 165 0.96 -21.81 0.62
N TYR A 166 0.93 -20.53 1.03
CA TYR A 166 1.53 -19.43 0.28
C TYR A 166 1.98 -18.31 1.22
N ASN A 167 3.03 -17.58 0.86
CA ASN A 167 3.49 -16.43 1.62
C ASN A 167 3.21 -15.11 0.88
N LEU A 168 2.98 -14.05 1.63
CA LEU A 168 2.84 -12.69 1.14
C LEU A 168 3.86 -11.79 1.83
N TYR A 169 4.67 -11.11 1.04
CA TYR A 169 5.57 -10.06 1.48
C TYR A 169 4.98 -8.69 1.18
N LEU A 170 4.94 -7.83 2.17
CA LEU A 170 4.53 -6.44 2.04
C LEU A 170 5.75 -5.59 2.34
N MET A 171 6.11 -4.67 1.44
CA MET A 171 7.31 -3.86 1.55
C MET A 171 7.01 -2.39 1.26
N ASP A 172 7.51 -1.51 2.13
CA ASP A 172 7.48 -0.07 1.91
C ASP A 172 8.53 0.31 0.86
N SER A 173 8.11 0.90 -0.24
CA SER A 173 8.99 1.42 -1.28
C SER A 173 9.36 2.88 -1.08
N HIS A 174 8.98 3.45 0.07
CA HIS A 174 9.16 4.85 0.44
C HIS A 174 8.37 5.84 -0.43
N SER A 175 8.70 7.13 -0.28
CA SER A 175 8.09 8.22 -1.03
C SER A 175 9.06 8.77 -2.09
N GLU A 176 9.47 10.02 -1.97
CA GLU A 176 10.39 10.69 -2.88
C GLU A 176 11.78 10.81 -2.27
N MET A 177 12.81 10.80 -3.11
CA MET A 177 14.17 11.11 -2.72
C MET A 177 14.36 12.63 -2.72
N LYS A 178 15.05 13.16 -1.71
CA LYS A 178 15.37 14.59 -1.62
C LYS A 178 16.47 15.00 -2.59
N ASP A 179 17.45 14.13 -2.77
CA ASP A 179 18.62 14.33 -3.62
C ASP A 179 18.71 13.12 -4.56
N TYR A 180 18.65 13.35 -5.85
CA TYR A 180 18.70 12.33 -6.88
C TYR A 180 19.36 12.85 -8.16
N THR A 181 19.87 11.95 -8.97
CA THR A 181 20.35 12.25 -10.32
C THR A 181 19.24 12.02 -11.35
N GLU A 182 19.41 12.54 -12.56
CA GLU A 182 18.45 12.28 -13.66
C GLU A 182 18.33 10.79 -13.99
N GLU A 183 19.41 10.03 -13.80
CA GLU A 183 19.41 8.57 -14.00
C GLU A 183 18.66 7.82 -12.92
N GLU A 184 18.76 8.26 -11.67
CA GLU A 184 18.03 7.68 -10.54
C GLU A 184 16.53 7.99 -10.64
N GLY A 185 16.18 9.24 -10.88
CA GLY A 185 14.79 9.70 -10.76
C GLY A 185 14.43 10.05 -9.31
N GLU A 186 13.25 10.61 -9.12
CA GLU A 186 12.83 11.24 -7.86
C GLU A 186 12.23 10.27 -6.83
N TYR A 187 11.85 9.06 -7.23
CA TYR A 187 11.10 8.15 -6.36
C TYR A 187 11.98 7.32 -5.44
N GLY A 188 11.42 7.01 -4.27
CA GLY A 188 12.02 6.13 -3.28
C GLY A 188 12.28 4.71 -3.80
N TYR A 189 12.88 3.90 -2.97
CA TYR A 189 13.27 2.53 -3.34
C TYR A 189 13.39 1.64 -2.11
N VAL A 190 13.20 0.36 -2.30
CA VAL A 190 13.46 -0.66 -1.27
C VAL A 190 14.94 -0.63 -0.90
N SER A 191 15.24 -0.38 0.36
CA SER A 191 16.64 -0.28 0.86
C SER A 191 17.35 -1.63 0.88
N THR A 192 18.68 -1.60 0.94
CA THR A 192 19.49 -2.83 1.09
C THR A 192 19.09 -3.60 2.36
N ALA A 193 18.77 -2.91 3.46
CA ALA A 193 18.34 -3.59 4.68
C ALA A 193 16.98 -4.31 4.53
N GLN A 194 16.09 -3.78 3.70
CA GLN A 194 14.84 -4.48 3.35
C GLN A 194 15.10 -5.68 2.42
N VAL A 195 16.08 -5.58 1.52
CA VAL A 195 16.52 -6.73 0.69
C VAL A 195 17.12 -7.83 1.57
N ASP A 196 17.98 -7.48 2.53
CA ASP A 196 18.54 -8.42 3.50
C ASP A 196 17.45 -9.07 4.37
N TRP A 197 16.43 -8.27 4.77
CA TRP A 197 15.26 -8.76 5.48
C TRP A 197 14.47 -9.77 4.64
N TYR A 198 14.18 -9.45 3.38
CA TYR A 198 13.50 -10.36 2.45
C TYR A 198 14.31 -11.66 2.30
N GLU A 199 15.64 -11.57 2.05
CA GLU A 199 16.52 -12.71 1.91
C GLU A 199 16.53 -13.60 3.15
N SER A 200 16.58 -13.00 4.34
CA SER A 200 16.59 -13.74 5.61
C SER A 200 15.36 -14.62 5.82
N HIS A 201 14.22 -14.22 5.25
CA HIS A 201 12.98 -14.96 5.32
C HIS A 201 12.78 -15.93 4.17
N VAL A 202 12.92 -15.45 2.93
CA VAL A 202 12.71 -16.30 1.75
C VAL A 202 13.65 -17.49 1.70
N SER A 203 14.85 -17.36 2.25
CA SER A 203 15.81 -18.46 2.36
C SER A 203 15.35 -19.61 3.27
N LEU A 204 14.37 -19.34 4.15
CA LEU A 204 13.79 -20.31 5.08
C LEU A 204 12.39 -20.77 4.65
N ASP A 205 11.79 -20.09 3.69
CA ASP A 205 10.45 -20.42 3.20
C ASP A 205 10.46 -21.76 2.43
N THR A 206 9.37 -22.49 2.54
CA THR A 206 9.15 -23.75 1.84
C THR A 206 7.98 -23.69 0.87
N THR A 207 7.30 -22.56 0.81
CA THR A 207 6.16 -22.31 -0.06
C THR A 207 6.45 -21.12 -0.97
N ASP A 208 5.77 -21.07 -2.10
CA ASP A 208 5.82 -19.95 -3.00
C ASP A 208 5.26 -18.67 -2.36
N SER A 209 5.58 -17.52 -2.95
CA SER A 209 5.18 -16.23 -2.41
C SER A 209 4.78 -15.22 -3.48
N ILE A 210 4.11 -14.15 -3.02
CA ILE A 210 3.79 -12.94 -3.76
C ILE A 210 4.38 -11.77 -2.98
N LEU A 211 4.78 -10.70 -3.69
CA LEU A 211 5.29 -9.49 -3.09
C LEU A 211 4.47 -8.28 -3.54
N TYR A 212 4.07 -7.42 -2.61
CA TYR A 212 3.43 -6.13 -2.87
C TYR A 212 4.33 -4.98 -2.43
N MET A 213 4.44 -3.98 -3.27
CA MET A 213 5.02 -2.66 -2.98
C MET A 213 4.25 -1.60 -3.79
N HIS A 214 4.48 -0.33 -3.53
CA HIS A 214 3.79 0.73 -4.27
C HIS A 214 4.55 1.13 -5.53
N ILE A 215 5.79 1.61 -5.40
CA ILE A 215 6.62 2.10 -6.49
C ILE A 215 7.25 0.93 -7.25
N PRO A 216 7.11 0.85 -8.59
CA PRO A 216 7.59 -0.28 -9.38
C PRO A 216 9.12 -0.41 -9.38
N LEU A 217 9.58 -1.64 -9.42
CA LEU A 217 10.99 -1.97 -9.64
C LEU A 217 11.44 -1.50 -11.04
N ARG A 218 12.73 -1.29 -11.22
CA ARG A 218 13.32 -0.90 -12.51
C ARG A 218 13.05 -1.92 -13.62
N GLN A 219 12.78 -3.16 -13.27
CA GLN A 219 12.45 -4.23 -14.20
C GLN A 219 11.12 -4.02 -14.94
N TYR A 220 10.24 -3.16 -14.45
CA TYR A 220 9.02 -2.77 -15.18
C TYR A 220 9.29 -1.85 -16.37
N MET A 221 10.47 -1.25 -16.47
CA MET A 221 10.78 -0.25 -17.50
C MET A 221 10.87 -0.86 -18.90
N ASN A 222 10.29 -0.15 -19.86
CA ASN A 222 10.45 -0.41 -21.31
C ASN A 222 10.20 -1.88 -21.72
N PRO A 223 9.05 -2.48 -21.33
CA PRO A 223 8.78 -3.86 -21.65
C PRO A 223 8.70 -4.10 -23.16
N ALA A 224 9.40 -5.12 -23.65
CA ALA A 224 9.33 -5.50 -25.06
C ALA A 224 7.99 -6.14 -25.44
N TYR A 225 7.37 -6.84 -24.45
CA TYR A 225 6.06 -7.47 -24.56
C TYR A 225 5.32 -7.29 -23.26
N TYR A 226 4.04 -6.95 -23.31
CA TYR A 226 3.18 -6.77 -22.15
C TYR A 226 1.75 -7.13 -22.50
N VAL A 227 0.94 -7.40 -21.47
CA VAL A 227 -0.50 -7.60 -21.57
C VAL A 227 -1.18 -6.54 -20.72
N GLY A 228 -2.17 -5.86 -21.25
CA GLY A 228 -2.85 -4.73 -20.60
C GLY A 228 -2.47 -3.38 -21.23
N THR A 229 -2.60 -2.31 -20.48
CA THR A 229 -2.37 -0.93 -20.90
C THR A 229 -1.01 -0.43 -20.40
N TYR A 230 -0.23 0.18 -21.30
CA TYR A 230 1.03 0.87 -21.00
C TYR A 230 0.98 2.25 -21.67
N ASP A 231 0.36 3.21 -21.00
CA ASP A 231 0.06 4.54 -21.58
C ASP A 231 0.79 5.69 -20.86
N GLU A 232 1.64 5.37 -19.88
CA GLU A 232 2.58 6.32 -19.31
C GLU A 232 3.94 5.69 -19.02
N LYS A 233 4.97 6.56 -18.98
CA LYS A 233 6.31 6.13 -18.62
C LYS A 233 6.30 5.56 -17.21
N VAL A 234 6.94 4.41 -17.02
CA VAL A 234 7.14 3.82 -15.69
C VAL A 234 7.94 4.78 -14.80
N CYS A 235 7.35 5.17 -13.68
CA CYS A 235 7.97 5.96 -12.63
C CYS A 235 8.59 5.02 -11.60
N GLN A 236 9.71 4.43 -11.96
CA GLN A 236 10.38 3.35 -11.23
C GLN A 236 11.12 3.85 -9.98
N GLN A 237 11.45 2.91 -9.10
CA GLN A 237 12.36 3.13 -7.97
C GLN A 237 13.69 3.74 -8.43
N GLY A 238 14.15 4.75 -7.67
CA GLY A 238 15.35 5.52 -8.01
C GLY A 238 16.62 4.68 -8.01
N VAL A 239 16.74 3.71 -7.12
CA VAL A 239 17.92 2.83 -7.01
C VAL A 239 17.50 1.38 -7.10
N ASP A 240 18.25 0.58 -7.88
CA ASP A 240 18.15 -0.88 -7.85
C ASP A 240 19.08 -1.42 -6.75
N THR A 241 18.49 -1.95 -5.70
CA THR A 241 19.23 -2.51 -4.55
C THR A 241 19.41 -4.02 -4.63
N GLY A 242 19.02 -4.64 -5.75
CA GLY A 242 19.19 -6.06 -5.99
C GLY A 242 18.04 -6.92 -5.46
N LEU A 243 16.87 -6.35 -5.13
CA LEU A 243 15.73 -7.15 -4.69
C LEU A 243 15.31 -8.17 -5.76
N PHE A 244 15.26 -7.75 -7.02
CA PHE A 244 14.87 -8.65 -8.10
C PHE A 244 15.86 -9.79 -8.32
N ASP A 245 17.16 -9.53 -8.14
CA ASP A 245 18.19 -10.58 -8.20
C ASP A 245 17.96 -11.62 -7.09
N LYS A 246 17.58 -11.19 -5.88
CA LYS A 246 17.23 -12.12 -4.80
C LYS A 246 15.94 -12.89 -5.07
N ILE A 247 14.95 -12.27 -5.69
CA ILE A 247 13.73 -12.96 -6.14
C ILE A 247 14.08 -14.09 -7.12
N LEU A 248 14.98 -13.83 -8.07
CA LEU A 248 15.44 -14.84 -9.03
C LEU A 248 16.30 -15.92 -8.36
N GLU A 249 17.21 -15.54 -7.46
CA GLU A 249 18.09 -16.44 -6.74
C GLU A 249 17.32 -17.52 -5.96
N TYR A 250 16.29 -17.12 -5.21
CA TYR A 250 15.51 -18.04 -4.40
C TYR A 250 14.36 -18.70 -5.16
N GLY A 251 13.82 -18.06 -6.20
CA GLY A 251 12.82 -18.60 -7.11
C GLY A 251 11.46 -18.89 -6.49
N LEU A 252 11.21 -18.47 -5.23
CA LEU A 252 9.94 -18.70 -4.53
C LEU A 252 8.91 -17.57 -4.77
N THR A 253 9.34 -16.33 -4.99
CA THR A 253 8.42 -15.25 -5.32
C THR A 253 7.97 -15.32 -6.76
N LYS A 254 6.69 -15.63 -6.98
CA LYS A 254 6.11 -15.84 -8.32
C LYS A 254 5.57 -14.56 -8.94
N GLY A 255 5.28 -13.55 -8.13
CA GLY A 255 4.77 -12.28 -8.62
C GLY A 255 5.13 -11.10 -7.74
N VAL A 256 5.33 -9.94 -8.37
CA VAL A 256 5.46 -8.64 -7.73
C VAL A 256 4.34 -7.76 -8.26
N PHE A 257 3.59 -7.12 -7.36
CA PHE A 257 2.45 -6.30 -7.68
C PHE A 257 2.63 -4.89 -7.13
N VAL A 258 2.36 -3.89 -7.97
CA VAL A 258 2.61 -2.47 -7.68
C VAL A 258 1.39 -1.61 -8.01
N GLY A 259 1.42 -0.33 -7.60
CA GLY A 259 0.52 0.74 -8.00
C GLY A 259 1.26 1.86 -8.71
N HIS A 260 1.00 3.13 -8.34
CA HIS A 260 1.76 4.32 -8.63
C HIS A 260 1.49 4.96 -10.00
N ASP A 261 1.62 4.24 -11.10
CA ASP A 261 1.42 4.78 -12.46
C ASP A 261 -0.02 4.51 -12.91
N HIS A 262 -0.89 5.53 -12.89
CA HIS A 262 -2.35 5.36 -13.04
C HIS A 262 -2.84 5.07 -14.46
N LEU A 263 -1.97 5.26 -15.48
CA LEU A 263 -2.26 4.91 -16.87
C LEU A 263 -1.62 3.59 -17.31
N ASN A 264 -1.08 2.84 -16.32
CA ASN A 264 -0.52 1.51 -16.52
C ASN A 264 -1.33 0.48 -15.72
N ASP A 265 -1.77 -0.56 -16.42
CA ASP A 265 -2.38 -1.75 -15.80
C ASP A 265 -1.75 -3.05 -16.32
N PHE A 266 -0.64 -2.91 -17.03
CA PHE A 266 0.00 -4.02 -17.71
C PHE A 266 0.66 -5.02 -16.76
N ASN A 267 0.90 -6.19 -17.32
CA ASN A 267 1.77 -7.20 -16.73
C ASN A 267 2.78 -7.73 -17.74
N ILE A 268 3.91 -8.18 -17.20
CA ILE A 268 5.01 -8.81 -17.95
C ILE A 268 5.52 -10.01 -17.15
N VAL A 269 6.28 -10.87 -17.83
CA VAL A 269 7.00 -11.97 -17.19
C VAL A 269 8.49 -11.83 -17.51
N ILE A 270 9.32 -11.76 -16.48
CA ILE A 270 10.76 -11.70 -16.61
C ILE A 270 11.34 -12.88 -15.83
N ASP A 271 12.07 -13.75 -16.52
CA ASP A 271 12.71 -14.95 -15.97
C ASP A 271 11.79 -15.80 -15.08
N GLY A 272 10.52 -15.87 -15.46
CA GLY A 272 9.51 -16.66 -14.76
C GLY A 272 8.78 -15.93 -13.62
N VAL A 273 9.18 -14.70 -13.31
CA VAL A 273 8.52 -13.84 -12.31
C VAL A 273 7.48 -12.94 -13.00
N TYR A 274 6.27 -12.93 -12.48
CA TYR A 274 5.16 -12.11 -12.98
C TYR A 274 5.21 -10.72 -12.34
N LEU A 275 5.38 -9.67 -13.14
CA LEU A 275 5.40 -8.27 -12.70
C LEU A 275 4.13 -7.58 -13.20
N ALA A 276 3.33 -7.02 -12.32
CA ALA A 276 2.05 -6.43 -12.69
C ALA A 276 1.71 -5.14 -11.92
N TYR A 277 1.11 -4.20 -12.63
CA TYR A 277 0.42 -3.07 -12.00
C TYR A 277 -0.96 -3.49 -11.48
N GLY A 278 -1.39 -2.88 -10.38
CA GLY A 278 -2.80 -2.86 -10.00
C GLY A 278 -3.64 -2.06 -10.98
N GLN A 279 -4.95 -2.22 -10.93
CA GLN A 279 -5.86 -1.30 -11.60
C GLN A 279 -6.14 -0.12 -10.68
N VAL A 280 -5.96 1.11 -11.19
CA VAL A 280 -6.29 2.30 -10.41
C VAL A 280 -7.73 2.25 -9.90
N THR A 281 -7.91 2.41 -8.58
CA THR A 281 -9.22 2.28 -7.93
C THR A 281 -9.88 3.63 -7.67
N GLY A 282 -9.07 4.64 -7.34
CA GLY A 282 -9.54 5.94 -6.87
C GLY A 282 -10.05 6.86 -7.96
N TYR A 283 -11.19 7.50 -7.72
CA TYR A 283 -11.76 8.46 -8.67
C TYR A 283 -11.11 9.85 -8.64
N ASN A 284 -10.31 10.16 -7.62
CA ASN A 284 -9.49 11.37 -7.57
C ASN A 284 -8.08 11.16 -8.14
N ALA A 285 -7.67 9.92 -8.37
CA ALA A 285 -6.47 9.61 -9.11
C ALA A 285 -6.59 10.13 -10.56
N TYR A 286 -5.49 10.63 -11.11
CA TYR A 286 -5.48 11.10 -12.51
C TYR A 286 -5.70 9.94 -13.49
N GLY A 287 -5.86 10.29 -14.76
CA GLY A 287 -5.96 9.31 -15.83
C GLY A 287 -7.39 8.96 -16.21
N TYR A 288 -7.50 8.26 -17.33
CA TYR A 288 -8.77 7.93 -17.99
C TYR A 288 -9.11 6.44 -17.95
N LEU A 289 -8.23 5.61 -17.40
CA LEU A 289 -8.51 4.19 -17.29
C LEU A 289 -9.77 3.98 -16.44
N GLU A 290 -10.57 3.02 -16.83
CA GLU A 290 -11.71 2.59 -16.04
C GLU A 290 -11.25 2.12 -14.66
N ARG A 291 -11.93 2.53 -13.61
CA ARG A 291 -11.59 2.17 -12.23
C ARG A 291 -11.92 0.71 -11.94
N GLY A 292 -11.10 0.09 -11.10
CA GLY A 292 -11.27 -1.33 -10.81
C GLY A 292 -10.31 -1.80 -9.72
N GLY A 293 -10.01 -3.08 -9.76
CA GLY A 293 -9.01 -3.76 -8.93
C GLY A 293 -8.35 -4.89 -9.70
N ARG A 294 -7.28 -5.45 -9.15
CA ARG A 294 -6.62 -6.65 -9.70
C ARG A 294 -6.85 -7.83 -8.76
N VAL A 295 -7.24 -8.94 -9.31
CA VAL A 295 -7.34 -10.21 -8.57
C VAL A 295 -6.08 -11.02 -8.82
N VAL A 296 -5.47 -11.51 -7.75
CA VAL A 296 -4.44 -12.54 -7.80
C VAL A 296 -5.07 -13.83 -7.29
N HIS A 297 -5.03 -14.86 -8.12
CA HIS A 297 -5.60 -16.16 -7.86
C HIS A 297 -4.51 -17.22 -7.89
N VAL A 298 -4.41 -18.00 -6.83
CA VAL A 298 -3.51 -19.14 -6.74
C VAL A 298 -4.39 -20.39 -6.58
N ASP A 299 -4.34 -21.28 -7.54
CA ASP A 299 -5.13 -22.50 -7.49
C ASP A 299 -4.59 -23.50 -6.44
N SER A 300 -5.36 -24.53 -6.16
CA SER A 300 -5.02 -25.56 -5.19
C SER A 300 -3.71 -26.33 -5.49
N SER A 301 -3.16 -26.18 -6.70
CA SER A 301 -1.85 -26.73 -7.08
C SER A 301 -0.70 -25.72 -6.87
N GLY A 302 -0.99 -24.47 -6.44
CA GLY A 302 -0.03 -23.41 -6.24
C GLY A 302 0.26 -22.57 -7.49
N VAL A 303 -0.47 -22.76 -8.58
CA VAL A 303 -0.28 -21.98 -9.81
C VAL A 303 -0.95 -20.62 -9.69
N MET A 304 -0.14 -19.55 -9.76
CA MET A 304 -0.62 -18.17 -9.70
C MET A 304 -1.07 -17.67 -11.09
N THR A 305 -2.23 -17.03 -11.12
CA THR A 305 -2.75 -16.23 -12.24
C THR A 305 -3.22 -14.87 -11.73
N SER A 306 -3.40 -13.91 -12.64
CA SER A 306 -3.91 -12.60 -12.25
C SER A 306 -4.72 -11.97 -13.38
N TYR A 307 -5.77 -11.22 -13.01
CA TYR A 307 -6.65 -10.51 -13.93
C TYR A 307 -7.21 -9.24 -13.29
N ILE A 308 -7.62 -8.30 -14.14
CA ILE A 308 -8.26 -7.05 -13.72
C ILE A 308 -9.77 -7.30 -13.65
N VAL A 309 -10.41 -6.64 -12.68
CA VAL A 309 -11.86 -6.54 -12.55
C VAL A 309 -12.23 -5.06 -12.60
N LEU A 310 -12.97 -4.67 -13.63
CA LEU A 310 -13.39 -3.29 -13.86
C LEU A 310 -14.74 -2.98 -13.21
N GLU A 311 -15.01 -1.68 -12.96
CA GLU A 311 -16.31 -1.27 -12.42
C GLU A 311 -17.49 -1.73 -13.27
N SER A 312 -17.35 -1.68 -14.61
CA SER A 312 -18.40 -2.13 -15.53
C SER A 312 -18.73 -3.62 -15.46
N GLU A 313 -17.82 -4.43 -14.89
CA GLU A 313 -17.97 -5.88 -14.76
C GLU A 313 -18.60 -6.29 -13.43
N VAL A 314 -18.65 -5.38 -12.43
CA VAL A 314 -19.24 -5.66 -11.13
C VAL A 314 -20.64 -5.08 -11.02
N SER A 315 -21.57 -5.88 -10.54
CA SER A 315 -22.98 -5.50 -10.41
C SER A 315 -23.17 -4.33 -9.44
N SER A 316 -24.18 -3.48 -9.72
CA SER A 316 -24.62 -2.38 -8.85
C SER A 316 -25.44 -2.90 -7.67
#